data_577a47c32fdddd6b1f83b5269fad4441
#
_entry.id   577a47c32fdddd6b1f83b5269fad4441
#
_cell.length_a   1.000
_cell.length_b   1.000
_cell.length_c   1.000
_cell.angle_alpha   90.00
_cell.angle_beta   90.00
_cell.angle_gamma   90.00
#
_symmetry.space_group_name_H-M   'P 1'
#
loop_
_entity.id
_entity.type
_entity.pdbx_description
1 polymer ?
#
loop_
_entity_poly.entity_id
_entity_poly.type
_entity_poly.pdbx_seq_one_letter_code
_entity_poly.pdbx_strand_id
1 'polypeptide(L)'
;MEFAIDTTTTKWLTDVTVHSQQYSDNLYHFDKKPDRIASALTRGGLTLSYVVEDLSFLGVEQICHVAFPMICFCDIVPEKHRLKPHMDQYGSYGIGLSKNWGREQGVQPVHYILPTSPYARDFSQAINAAFSATDSLDTEPTKTLCDFLVTNLAFAKPLWGSNNGTNYCFEDECEWRFIPSDLAIDMPRFLPEPKDEKLDNFRQTLWMPSTYLLSFSYGDISDIFVPEGEVSSLHKVIDELDATKEDKQVLKTKVREI
;
A
#
# COMPACT_ATOMS: atom_id res chain seq x y z
N MET A 1 32.96 12.99 -9.71
CA MET A 1 33.20 11.82 -8.87
C MET A 1 32.13 10.81 -9.29
N GLU A 2 32.51 9.81 -10.10
CA GLU A 2 31.55 8.75 -10.51
C GLU A 2 31.48 7.72 -9.39
N PHE A 3 30.31 7.56 -8.81
CA PHE A 3 30.02 6.45 -7.91
C PHE A 3 29.52 5.28 -8.76
N ALA A 4 30.34 4.26 -8.95
CA ALA A 4 29.86 3.01 -9.50
C ALA A 4 29.07 2.29 -8.41
N ILE A 5 27.75 2.19 -8.60
CA ILE A 5 26.90 1.35 -7.74
C ILE A 5 27.06 -0.08 -8.24
N ASP A 6 27.69 -0.93 -7.43
CA ASP A 6 27.73 -2.36 -7.70
C ASP A 6 26.38 -2.98 -7.38
N THR A 7 25.55 -3.19 -8.42
CA THR A 7 24.25 -3.82 -8.31
C THR A 7 24.31 -5.34 -8.11
N THR A 8 25.51 -5.95 -8.14
CA THR A 8 25.67 -7.39 -7.96
C THR A 8 25.52 -7.85 -6.50
N THR A 9 25.64 -6.91 -5.54
CA THR A 9 25.59 -7.20 -4.09
C THR A 9 24.20 -7.38 -3.52
N THR A 10 23.13 -7.05 -4.26
CA THR A 10 21.75 -7.17 -3.74
C THR A 10 21.20 -8.60 -3.76
N LYS A 11 21.83 -9.53 -4.47
CA LYS A 11 21.34 -10.89 -4.65
C LYS A 11 21.31 -11.73 -3.36
N TRP A 12 22.16 -11.43 -2.39
CA TRP A 12 22.21 -12.16 -1.12
C TRP A 12 21.05 -11.86 -0.16
N LEU A 13 20.30 -10.76 -0.39
CA LEU A 13 19.16 -10.37 0.44
C LEU A 13 17.86 -11.10 0.08
N THR A 14 17.80 -11.71 -1.11
CA THR A 14 16.57 -12.36 -1.60
C THR A 14 16.42 -13.80 -1.08
N ASP A 15 17.50 -14.44 -0.70
CA ASP A 15 17.51 -15.88 -0.29
C ASP A 15 17.43 -16.08 1.23
N VAL A 16 17.27 -15.00 2.00
CA VAL A 16 17.23 -15.07 3.47
C VAL A 16 15.77 -15.02 3.95
N THR A 17 15.28 -16.15 4.45
CA THR A 17 14.02 -16.18 5.20
C THR A 17 14.27 -15.58 6.59
N VAL A 18 13.78 -14.34 6.79
CA VAL A 18 13.86 -13.65 8.08
C VAL A 18 12.48 -13.68 8.73
N HIS A 19 12.38 -14.35 9.89
CA HIS A 19 11.19 -14.28 10.74
C HIS A 19 11.32 -13.12 11.72
N SER A 20 10.33 -12.25 11.73
CA SER A 20 10.27 -11.19 12.74
C SER A 20 9.80 -11.76 14.08
N GLN A 21 10.39 -11.27 15.18
CA GLN A 21 9.95 -11.61 16.54
C GLN A 21 8.87 -10.66 17.06
N GLN A 22 8.63 -9.53 16.40
CA GLN A 22 7.71 -8.46 16.86
C GLN A 22 6.54 -8.22 15.92
N TYR A 23 6.70 -8.55 14.64
CA TYR A 23 5.72 -8.31 13.58
C TYR A 23 5.18 -9.63 13.03
N SER A 24 4.09 -9.54 12.27
CA SER A 24 3.52 -10.71 11.60
C SER A 24 4.46 -11.30 10.53
N ASP A 25 4.35 -12.59 10.26
CA ASP A 25 4.93 -13.20 9.06
C ASP A 25 4.09 -12.94 7.79
N ASN A 26 2.95 -12.25 7.95
CA ASN A 26 2.00 -11.96 6.90
C ASN A 26 1.72 -10.44 6.80
N LEU A 27 1.25 -10.04 5.64
CA LEU A 27 0.74 -8.70 5.35
C LEU A 27 -0.77 -8.78 5.17
N TYR A 28 -1.51 -7.88 5.79
CA TYR A 28 -2.97 -7.89 5.78
C TYR A 28 -3.53 -6.69 5.02
N HIS A 29 -4.40 -6.96 4.05
CA HIS A 29 -5.17 -5.95 3.34
C HIS A 29 -6.62 -6.02 3.80
N PHE A 30 -7.20 -4.88 4.22
CA PHE A 30 -8.57 -4.77 4.72
C PHE A 30 -9.43 -3.89 3.82
N ASP A 31 -10.74 -4.21 3.74
CA ASP A 31 -11.74 -3.43 3.03
C ASP A 31 -13.08 -3.44 3.81
N LYS A 32 -13.88 -2.39 3.59
CA LYS A 32 -15.23 -2.26 4.16
C LYS A 32 -16.29 -3.11 3.44
N LYS A 33 -15.96 -3.57 2.23
CA LYS A 33 -16.93 -4.23 1.34
C LYS A 33 -16.56 -5.70 1.10
N PRO A 34 -17.50 -6.64 1.32
CA PRO A 34 -17.27 -8.07 1.06
C PRO A 34 -16.88 -8.35 -0.40
N ASP A 35 -17.45 -7.60 -1.35
CA ASP A 35 -17.23 -7.79 -2.78
C ASP A 35 -15.76 -7.62 -3.18
N ARG A 36 -15.00 -6.83 -2.43
CA ARG A 36 -13.57 -6.60 -2.71
C ARG A 36 -12.76 -7.87 -2.48
N ILE A 37 -12.97 -8.53 -1.34
CA ILE A 37 -12.28 -9.79 -1.04
C ILE A 37 -12.78 -10.92 -1.94
N ALA A 38 -14.09 -11.01 -2.20
CA ALA A 38 -14.64 -11.96 -3.15
C ALA A 38 -14.03 -11.78 -4.56
N SER A 39 -13.94 -10.54 -5.03
CA SER A 39 -13.31 -10.22 -6.31
C SER A 39 -11.81 -10.57 -6.33
N ALA A 40 -11.09 -10.30 -5.24
CA ALA A 40 -9.67 -10.63 -5.12
C ALA A 40 -9.44 -12.15 -5.23
N LEU A 41 -10.26 -12.95 -4.55
CA LEU A 41 -10.19 -14.41 -4.64
C LEU A 41 -10.53 -14.93 -6.03
N THR A 42 -11.60 -14.39 -6.66
CA THR A 42 -12.03 -14.81 -8.01
C THR A 42 -11.01 -14.44 -9.08
N ARG A 43 -10.36 -13.28 -8.95
CA ARG A 43 -9.38 -12.79 -9.93
C ARG A 43 -7.95 -13.27 -9.65
N GLY A 44 -7.69 -13.87 -8.49
CA GLY A 44 -6.35 -14.27 -8.05
C GLY A 44 -5.43 -13.07 -7.84
N GLY A 45 -5.94 -11.95 -7.29
CA GLY A 45 -5.12 -10.76 -7.07
C GLY A 45 -5.89 -9.56 -6.55
N LEU A 46 -5.16 -8.58 -6.02
CA LEU A 46 -5.67 -7.31 -5.53
C LEU A 46 -5.64 -6.26 -6.65
N THR A 47 -6.72 -5.48 -6.74
CA THR A 47 -6.84 -4.41 -7.74
C THR A 47 -6.24 -3.12 -7.20
N LEU A 48 -5.42 -2.47 -8.03
CA LEU A 48 -4.85 -1.17 -7.75
C LEU A 48 -5.93 -0.09 -7.67
N SER A 49 -5.79 0.85 -6.75
CA SER A 49 -6.64 2.04 -6.67
C SER A 49 -5.82 3.26 -6.29
N TYR A 50 -6.32 4.46 -6.62
CA TYR A 50 -5.74 5.69 -6.11
C TYR A 50 -6.07 5.87 -4.64
N VAL A 51 -5.04 6.12 -3.84
CA VAL A 51 -5.15 6.49 -2.43
C VAL A 51 -4.59 7.89 -2.24
N VAL A 52 -5.38 8.77 -1.60
CA VAL A 52 -4.97 10.14 -1.33
C VAL A 52 -4.15 10.18 -0.05
N GLU A 53 -2.92 10.68 -0.18
CA GLU A 53 -2.03 10.94 0.96
C GLU A 53 -2.01 12.43 1.30
N ASP A 54 -2.05 12.73 2.59
CA ASP A 54 -1.82 14.08 3.12
C ASP A 54 -0.31 14.28 3.33
N LEU A 55 0.30 15.05 2.43
CA LEU A 55 1.71 15.40 2.44
C LEU A 55 1.94 16.84 2.93
N SER A 56 0.91 17.50 3.47
CA SER A 56 0.99 18.88 3.98
C SER A 56 2.09 19.09 5.03
N PHE A 57 2.43 18.03 5.76
CA PHE A 57 3.52 18.04 6.74
C PHE A 57 4.91 18.36 6.13
N LEU A 58 5.07 18.19 4.83
CA LEU A 58 6.29 18.58 4.11
C LEU A 58 6.36 20.08 3.81
N GLY A 59 5.25 20.82 3.93
CA GLY A 59 5.21 22.26 3.67
C GLY A 59 5.48 22.64 2.22
N VAL A 60 5.20 21.74 1.26
CA VAL A 60 5.33 21.98 -0.17
C VAL A 60 3.93 22.22 -0.74
N GLU A 61 3.62 23.48 -1.10
CA GLU A 61 2.29 23.92 -1.49
C GLU A 61 1.66 23.11 -2.63
N GLN A 62 2.48 22.66 -3.59
CA GLN A 62 2.03 21.96 -4.79
C GLN A 62 1.58 20.53 -4.54
N ILE A 63 1.86 19.95 -3.36
CA ILE A 63 1.64 18.54 -3.06
C ILE A 63 0.99 18.33 -1.68
N CYS A 64 0.10 19.22 -1.23
CA CYS A 64 -0.58 19.04 0.05
C CYS A 64 -1.34 17.72 0.11
N HIS A 65 -2.16 17.43 -0.90
CA HIS A 65 -2.82 16.14 -1.05
C HIS A 65 -2.49 15.58 -2.43
N VAL A 66 -2.04 14.33 -2.45
CA VAL A 66 -1.64 13.67 -3.68
C VAL A 66 -2.19 12.25 -3.69
N ALA A 67 -2.82 11.87 -4.78
CA ALA A 67 -3.28 10.50 -4.97
C ALA A 67 -2.23 9.68 -5.71
N PHE A 68 -1.88 8.52 -5.16
CA PHE A 68 -0.97 7.55 -5.76
C PHE A 68 -1.71 6.24 -6.04
N PRO A 69 -1.43 5.58 -7.17
CA PRO A 69 -1.93 4.23 -7.41
C PRO A 69 -1.16 3.25 -6.53
N MET A 70 -1.85 2.62 -5.58
CA MET A 70 -1.22 1.72 -4.62
C MET A 70 -2.17 0.66 -4.07
N ILE A 71 -1.62 -0.32 -3.39
CA ILE A 71 -2.32 -1.25 -2.51
C ILE A 71 -1.62 -1.19 -1.15
N CYS A 72 -2.40 -0.90 -0.11
CA CYS A 72 -1.90 -0.79 1.27
C CYS A 72 -2.14 -2.08 2.04
N PHE A 73 -1.17 -2.41 2.88
CA PHE A 73 -1.20 -3.54 3.80
C PHE A 73 -0.81 -3.07 5.20
N CYS A 74 -1.16 -3.82 6.23
CA CYS A 74 -0.60 -3.64 7.56
C CYS A 74 0.18 -4.89 7.99
N ASP A 75 1.24 -4.66 8.78
CA ASP A 75 2.11 -5.67 9.37
C ASP A 75 1.81 -5.81 10.87
N ILE A 76 0.58 -6.18 11.18
CA ILE A 76 0.09 -6.28 12.57
C ILE A 76 -0.14 -7.76 12.88
N VAL A 77 0.34 -8.23 14.05
CA VAL A 77 0.03 -9.59 14.50
C VAL A 77 -1.48 -9.76 14.62
N PRO A 78 -2.08 -10.84 14.02
CA PRO A 78 -3.53 -10.98 13.85
C PRO A 78 -4.25 -11.38 15.17
N GLU A 79 -3.96 -10.65 16.24
CA GLU A 79 -4.69 -10.75 17.50
C GLU A 79 -5.84 -9.74 17.49
N LYS A 80 -7.05 -10.18 17.85
CA LYS A 80 -8.29 -9.38 17.76
C LYS A 80 -8.14 -7.97 18.35
N HIS A 81 -7.48 -7.84 19.49
CA HIS A 81 -7.30 -6.54 20.15
C HIS A 81 -6.33 -5.60 19.42
N ARG A 82 -5.38 -6.14 18.66
CA ARG A 82 -4.43 -5.36 17.84
C ARG A 82 -5.03 -4.96 16.51
N LEU A 83 -5.80 -5.87 15.89
CA LEU A 83 -6.45 -5.61 14.60
C LEU A 83 -7.65 -4.68 14.72
N LYS A 84 -8.33 -4.63 15.89
CA LYS A 84 -9.58 -3.89 16.03
C LYS A 84 -9.49 -2.42 15.64
N PRO A 85 -8.53 -1.61 16.09
CA PRO A 85 -8.42 -0.21 15.68
C PRO A 85 -8.25 -0.07 14.15
N HIS A 86 -7.49 -0.97 13.55
CA HIS A 86 -7.25 -0.99 12.11
C HIS A 86 -8.52 -1.35 11.34
N MET A 87 -9.26 -2.36 11.80
CA MET A 87 -10.51 -2.78 11.21
C MET A 87 -11.61 -1.73 11.35
N ASP A 88 -11.69 -1.04 12.48
CA ASP A 88 -12.65 0.05 12.69
C ASP A 88 -12.45 1.17 11.66
N GLN A 89 -11.22 1.38 11.18
CA GLN A 89 -10.85 2.39 10.19
C GLN A 89 -11.02 1.89 8.75
N TYR A 90 -10.47 0.71 8.44
CA TYR A 90 -10.30 0.21 7.07
C TYR A 90 -11.33 -0.85 6.66
N GLY A 91 -12.01 -1.48 7.63
CA GLY A 91 -13.04 -2.50 7.40
C GLY A 91 -12.70 -3.85 7.99
N SER A 92 -13.71 -4.73 8.07
CA SER A 92 -13.62 -6.02 8.73
C SER A 92 -13.49 -7.21 7.76
N TYR A 93 -13.43 -6.93 6.46
CA TYR A 93 -13.10 -7.95 5.47
C TYR A 93 -11.63 -7.85 5.12
N GLY A 94 -10.88 -8.92 5.25
CA GLY A 94 -9.44 -8.87 5.07
C GLY A 94 -8.86 -10.12 4.42
N ILE A 95 -7.73 -9.95 3.77
CA ILE A 95 -6.90 -11.04 3.26
C ILE A 95 -5.49 -10.89 3.78
N GLY A 96 -4.96 -11.97 4.36
CA GLY A 96 -3.55 -12.09 4.78
C GLY A 96 -2.77 -12.81 3.70
N LEU A 97 -1.66 -12.21 3.28
CA LEU A 97 -0.73 -12.77 2.30
C LEU A 97 0.65 -12.92 2.94
N SER A 98 1.38 -13.97 2.57
CA SER A 98 2.71 -14.20 3.15
C SER A 98 3.65 -13.02 2.89
N LYS A 99 4.46 -12.67 3.87
CA LYS A 99 5.43 -11.58 3.73
C LYS A 99 6.51 -11.90 2.68
N ASN A 100 6.78 -13.18 2.46
CA ASN A 100 7.68 -13.60 1.37
C ASN A 100 7.10 -13.24 0.00
N TRP A 101 5.83 -13.56 -0.25
CA TRP A 101 5.13 -13.11 -1.44
C TRP A 101 5.21 -11.56 -1.56
N GLY A 102 4.94 -10.83 -0.49
CA GLY A 102 5.00 -9.37 -0.49
C GLY A 102 6.36 -8.83 -0.93
N ARG A 103 7.46 -9.42 -0.42
CA ARG A 103 8.83 -9.04 -0.81
C ARG A 103 9.12 -9.33 -2.28
N GLU A 104 8.69 -10.48 -2.79
CA GLU A 104 8.84 -10.86 -4.20
C GLU A 104 8.05 -9.93 -5.12
N GLN A 105 6.91 -9.39 -4.65
CA GLN A 105 6.12 -8.41 -5.38
C GLN A 105 6.62 -6.96 -5.21
N GLY A 106 7.65 -6.70 -4.40
CA GLY A 106 8.14 -5.35 -4.14
C GLY A 106 7.29 -4.55 -3.16
N VAL A 107 6.44 -5.22 -2.36
CA VAL A 107 5.74 -4.58 -1.23
C VAL A 107 6.77 -4.24 -0.15
N GLN A 108 6.76 -3.02 0.35
CA GLN A 108 7.70 -2.57 1.37
C GLN A 108 7.06 -1.61 2.38
N PRO A 109 7.66 -1.45 3.58
CA PRO A 109 7.14 -0.55 4.60
C PRO A 109 7.20 0.91 4.14
N VAL A 110 6.27 1.73 4.63
CA VAL A 110 6.31 3.18 4.46
C VAL A 110 7.44 3.81 5.26
N HIS A 111 7.84 5.01 4.88
CA HIS A 111 8.82 5.81 5.61
C HIS A 111 8.07 6.75 6.56
N TYR A 112 7.99 6.38 7.85
CA TYR A 112 7.42 7.27 8.86
C TYR A 112 8.39 8.42 9.13
N ILE A 113 7.93 9.62 8.82
CA ILE A 113 8.73 10.84 8.89
C ILE A 113 8.25 11.71 10.05
N LEU A 114 9.18 12.06 10.96
CA LEU A 114 8.91 13.06 11.96
C LEU A 114 8.85 14.45 11.31
N PRO A 115 7.68 15.13 11.30
CA PRO A 115 7.50 16.38 10.52
C PRO A 115 8.47 17.50 10.91
N THR A 116 8.96 17.51 12.17
CA THR A 116 9.89 18.52 12.68
C THR A 116 11.37 18.14 12.54
N SER A 117 11.66 17.02 11.89
CA SER A 117 13.04 16.51 11.76
C SER A 117 13.85 17.26 10.70
N PRO A 118 15.19 17.26 10.82
CA PRO A 118 16.06 17.71 9.72
C PRO A 118 15.82 16.93 8.42
N TYR A 119 15.50 15.63 8.52
CA TYR A 119 15.18 14.80 7.37
C TYR A 119 13.94 15.32 6.62
N ALA A 120 12.84 15.65 7.32
CA ALA A 120 11.64 16.21 6.69
C ALA A 120 11.94 17.51 5.96
N ARG A 121 12.74 18.41 6.58
CA ARG A 121 13.17 19.67 5.98
C ARG A 121 13.98 19.44 4.71
N ASP A 122 14.98 18.57 4.77
CA ASP A 122 15.89 18.32 3.65
C ASP A 122 15.15 17.62 2.49
N PHE A 123 14.22 16.73 2.81
CA PHE A 123 13.32 16.08 1.84
C PHE A 123 12.41 17.12 1.15
N SER A 124 11.80 18.02 1.91
CA SER A 124 11.00 19.12 1.37
C SER A 124 11.80 20.03 0.44
N GLN A 125 13.04 20.36 0.81
CA GLN A 125 13.93 21.16 -0.03
C GLN A 125 14.27 20.45 -1.36
N ALA A 126 14.54 19.14 -1.33
CA ALA A 126 14.80 18.35 -2.53
C ALA A 126 13.60 18.34 -3.48
N ILE A 127 12.39 18.18 -2.93
CA ILE A 127 11.13 18.19 -3.69
C ILE A 127 10.91 19.59 -4.33
N ASN A 128 11.04 20.67 -3.55
CA ASN A 128 10.90 22.03 -4.07
C ASN A 128 11.93 22.33 -5.17
N ALA A 129 13.17 21.86 -5.01
CA ALA A 129 14.20 22.03 -6.04
C ALA A 129 13.83 21.27 -7.32
N ALA A 130 13.30 20.05 -7.22
CA ALA A 130 12.84 19.28 -8.37
C ALA A 130 11.68 20.00 -9.11
N PHE A 131 10.67 20.49 -8.39
CA PHE A 131 9.58 21.27 -8.99
C PHE A 131 10.07 22.56 -9.65
N SER A 132 11.09 23.21 -9.09
CA SER A 132 11.64 24.44 -9.66
C SER A 132 12.52 24.19 -10.89
N ALA A 133 13.02 22.98 -11.07
CA ALA A 133 13.90 22.58 -12.17
C ALA A 133 13.14 22.12 -13.43
N THR A 134 11.81 22.27 -13.48
CA THR A 134 10.96 21.74 -14.57
C THR A 134 11.38 22.15 -15.98
N ASP A 135 12.00 23.32 -16.14
CA ASP A 135 12.50 23.79 -17.45
C ASP A 135 13.77 23.06 -17.93
N SER A 136 14.40 22.24 -17.10
CA SER A 136 15.62 21.50 -17.39
C SER A 136 15.48 19.97 -17.29
N LEU A 137 14.24 19.46 -17.26
CA LEU A 137 13.92 18.05 -17.06
C LEU A 137 14.24 17.12 -18.24
N ASP A 138 14.73 17.64 -19.36
CA ASP A 138 14.96 16.87 -20.59
C ASP A 138 16.19 15.95 -20.53
N THR A 139 16.92 15.92 -19.42
CA THR A 139 18.07 15.00 -19.26
C THR A 139 17.69 13.75 -18.49
N GLU A 140 18.16 12.58 -18.92
CA GLU A 140 17.93 11.31 -18.23
C GLU A 140 18.30 11.32 -16.73
N PRO A 141 19.40 11.92 -16.27
CA PRO A 141 19.69 12.02 -14.84
C PRO A 141 18.64 12.79 -14.04
N THR A 142 18.12 13.89 -14.61
CA THR A 142 17.08 14.69 -13.94
C THR A 142 15.76 13.95 -13.85
N LYS A 143 15.38 13.26 -14.93
CA LYS A 143 14.19 12.40 -14.95
C LYS A 143 14.27 11.29 -13.90
N THR A 144 15.39 10.58 -13.83
CA THR A 144 15.63 9.54 -12.83
C THR A 144 15.51 10.08 -11.40
N LEU A 145 16.05 11.28 -11.13
CA LEU A 145 15.91 11.91 -9.81
C LEU A 145 14.46 12.27 -9.49
N CYS A 146 13.72 12.81 -10.45
CA CYS A 146 12.30 13.12 -10.26
C CYS A 146 11.47 11.85 -10.03
N ASP A 147 11.73 10.79 -10.77
CA ASP A 147 11.08 9.49 -10.58
C ASP A 147 11.35 8.92 -9.19
N PHE A 148 12.61 9.04 -8.72
CA PHE A 148 12.99 8.65 -7.36
C PHE A 148 12.23 9.46 -6.30
N LEU A 149 12.14 10.80 -6.47
CA LEU A 149 11.41 11.65 -5.52
C LEU A 149 9.91 11.34 -5.50
N VAL A 150 9.27 11.13 -6.65
CA VAL A 150 7.86 10.73 -6.74
C VAL A 150 7.62 9.39 -6.03
N THR A 151 8.52 8.43 -6.22
CA THR A 151 8.43 7.13 -5.53
C THR A 151 8.55 7.32 -4.01
N ASN A 152 9.51 8.14 -3.55
CA ASN A 152 9.67 8.40 -2.12
C ASN A 152 8.46 9.14 -1.52
N LEU A 153 7.83 10.06 -2.26
CA LEU A 153 6.59 10.71 -1.83
C LEU A 153 5.47 9.69 -1.61
N ALA A 154 5.33 8.71 -2.50
CA ALA A 154 4.32 7.67 -2.39
C ALA A 154 4.54 6.73 -1.19
N PHE A 155 5.77 6.63 -0.68
CA PHE A 155 6.10 5.90 0.55
C PHE A 155 6.19 6.79 1.80
N ALA A 156 6.13 8.12 1.65
CA ALA A 156 6.21 9.03 2.78
C ALA A 156 4.89 9.04 3.58
N LYS A 157 5.00 8.99 4.91
CA LYS A 157 3.88 9.12 5.84
C LYS A 157 4.34 9.89 7.06
N PRO A 158 3.57 10.88 7.59
CA PRO A 158 3.96 11.51 8.83
C PRO A 158 3.92 10.51 9.98
N LEU A 159 4.83 10.63 10.94
CA LEU A 159 4.84 9.76 12.12
C LEU A 159 3.56 9.92 12.94
N TRP A 160 3.07 11.16 13.04
CA TRP A 160 1.78 11.49 13.65
C TRP A 160 1.13 12.66 12.91
N GLY A 161 -0.17 12.80 13.10
CA GLY A 161 -0.97 13.88 12.52
C GLY A 161 -2.37 13.89 13.08
N SER A 162 -3.29 14.52 12.35
CA SER A 162 -4.71 14.52 12.68
C SER A 162 -5.46 13.59 11.70
N ASN A 163 -6.24 12.69 12.25
CA ASN A 163 -7.19 11.89 11.48
C ASN A 163 -8.60 12.20 12.00
N ASN A 164 -9.44 12.78 11.15
CA ASN A 164 -10.80 13.21 11.51
C ASN A 164 -10.85 14.12 12.77
N GLY A 165 -9.87 15.02 12.93
CA GLY A 165 -9.79 15.95 14.05
C GLY A 165 -9.25 15.35 15.35
N THR A 166 -8.80 14.09 15.33
CA THR A 166 -8.18 13.41 16.47
C THR A 166 -6.69 13.22 16.20
N ASN A 167 -5.85 13.47 17.21
CA ASN A 167 -4.42 13.16 17.11
C ASN A 167 -4.23 11.66 16.95
N TYR A 168 -3.45 11.27 15.93
CA TYR A 168 -3.24 9.90 15.54
C TYR A 168 -1.76 9.60 15.32
N CYS A 169 -1.31 8.45 15.82
CA CYS A 169 0.03 7.92 15.56
C CYS A 169 -0.05 6.99 14.35
N PHE A 170 0.41 7.45 13.19
CA PHE A 170 0.35 6.65 11.96
C PHE A 170 1.32 5.47 11.99
N GLU A 171 2.38 5.51 12.81
CA GLU A 171 3.29 4.38 12.98
C GLU A 171 2.58 3.13 13.53
N ASP A 172 1.50 3.30 14.31
CA ASP A 172 0.71 2.18 14.83
C ASP A 172 0.00 1.38 13.73
N GLU A 173 -0.12 1.93 12.50
CA GLU A 173 -0.67 1.21 11.36
C GLU A 173 0.28 0.15 10.81
N CYS A 174 1.58 0.23 11.11
CA CYS A 174 2.61 -0.65 10.57
C CYS A 174 2.43 -0.87 9.07
N GLU A 175 2.24 0.23 8.33
CA GLU A 175 1.80 0.21 6.94
C GLU A 175 2.91 -0.24 6.00
N TRP A 176 2.53 -1.08 5.06
CA TRP A 176 3.32 -1.49 3.89
C TRP A 176 2.54 -1.15 2.62
N ARG A 177 3.24 -0.83 1.54
CA ARG A 177 2.62 -0.45 0.25
C ARG A 177 3.22 -1.24 -0.89
N PHE A 178 2.36 -1.61 -1.82
CA PHE A 178 2.73 -1.92 -3.18
C PHE A 178 2.49 -0.68 -4.04
N ILE A 179 3.53 -0.22 -4.73
CA ILE A 179 3.45 0.87 -5.71
C ILE A 179 4.06 0.34 -7.00
N PRO A 180 3.32 0.32 -8.11
CA PRO A 180 3.84 -0.21 -9.36
C PRO A 180 5.01 0.63 -9.87
N SER A 181 6.11 -0.03 -10.21
CA SER A 181 7.26 0.62 -10.84
C SER A 181 7.10 0.76 -12.36
N ASP A 182 6.30 -0.12 -12.96
CA ASP A 182 6.06 -0.14 -14.38
C ASP A 182 4.88 0.78 -14.75
N LEU A 183 5.17 1.75 -15.61
CA LEU A 183 4.22 2.72 -16.15
C LEU A 183 3.45 2.21 -17.37
N ALA A 184 3.55 0.93 -17.71
CA ALA A 184 2.69 0.28 -18.73
C ALA A 184 1.21 0.22 -18.32
N ILE A 185 0.89 0.76 -17.15
CA ILE A 185 -0.48 1.04 -16.72
C ILE A 185 -0.88 2.41 -17.26
N ASP A 186 -2.06 2.47 -17.87
CA ASP A 186 -2.72 3.71 -18.30
C ASP A 186 -3.17 4.59 -17.11
N MET A 187 -2.32 4.67 -16.07
CA MET A 187 -2.57 5.40 -14.84
C MET A 187 -1.40 6.34 -14.56
N PRO A 188 -1.64 7.65 -14.37
CA PRO A 188 -0.62 8.56 -13.90
C PRO A 188 0.01 8.08 -12.57
N ARG A 189 1.32 8.23 -12.43
CA ARG A 189 2.05 7.84 -11.20
C ARG A 189 1.58 8.58 -9.96
N PHE A 190 1.06 9.79 -10.13
CA PHE A 190 0.46 10.59 -9.08
C PHE A 190 -0.54 11.58 -9.68
N LEU A 191 -1.52 11.98 -8.88
CA LEU A 191 -2.49 13.03 -9.21
C LEU A 191 -2.52 14.02 -8.04
N PRO A 192 -2.03 15.25 -8.21
CA PRO A 192 -2.14 16.29 -7.18
C PRO A 192 -3.60 16.76 -7.07
N GLU A 193 -4.00 17.17 -5.88
CA GLU A 193 -5.30 17.82 -5.66
C GLU A 193 -5.39 19.11 -6.48
N PRO A 194 -6.46 19.29 -7.28
CA PRO A 194 -6.67 20.54 -8.00
C PRO A 194 -6.88 21.72 -7.02
N LYS A 195 -6.27 22.88 -7.31
CA LYS A 195 -6.26 24.06 -6.41
C LYS A 195 -7.65 24.57 -6.00
N ASP A 196 -8.66 24.38 -6.85
CA ASP A 196 -10.02 24.90 -6.66
C ASP A 196 -11.03 23.80 -6.31
N GLU A 197 -10.59 22.60 -6.03
CA GLU A 197 -11.46 21.47 -5.72
C GLU A 197 -11.40 21.11 -4.22
N LYS A 198 -12.57 20.77 -3.65
CA LYS A 198 -12.59 20.24 -2.27
C LYS A 198 -12.06 18.81 -2.26
N LEU A 199 -11.30 18.47 -1.24
CA LEU A 199 -10.68 17.16 -1.06
C LEU A 199 -11.68 15.99 -1.22
N ASP A 200 -12.91 16.14 -0.72
CA ASP A 200 -13.95 15.12 -0.86
C ASP A 200 -14.39 14.93 -2.31
N ASN A 201 -14.49 16.00 -3.09
CA ASN A 201 -14.78 15.91 -4.52
C ASN A 201 -13.61 15.24 -5.25
N PHE A 202 -12.37 15.66 -4.95
CA PHE A 202 -11.18 15.05 -5.51
C PHE A 202 -11.16 13.53 -5.26
N ARG A 203 -11.41 13.09 -4.04
CA ARG A 203 -11.50 11.65 -3.71
C ARG A 203 -12.57 10.91 -4.53
N GLN A 204 -13.70 11.56 -4.85
CA GLN A 204 -14.77 10.95 -5.66
C GLN A 204 -14.38 10.81 -7.13
N THR A 205 -13.55 11.72 -7.66
CA THR A 205 -13.09 11.67 -9.07
C THR A 205 -12.03 10.62 -9.32
N LEU A 206 -11.38 10.13 -8.26
CA LEU A 206 -10.29 9.15 -8.34
C LEU A 206 -10.73 7.72 -8.62
N TRP A 207 -12.05 7.48 -8.71
CA TRP A 207 -12.54 6.14 -9.04
C TRP A 207 -12.25 5.81 -10.50
N MET A 208 -11.11 5.19 -10.75
CA MET A 208 -10.77 4.63 -12.05
C MET A 208 -10.69 3.11 -11.92
N PRO A 209 -11.43 2.36 -12.76
CA PRO A 209 -11.28 0.91 -12.78
C PRO A 209 -9.88 0.56 -13.31
N SER A 210 -8.99 0.19 -12.41
CA SER A 210 -7.69 -0.32 -12.82
C SER A 210 -7.82 -1.72 -13.37
N THR A 211 -7.17 -1.97 -14.51
CA THR A 211 -6.97 -3.32 -15.04
C THR A 211 -5.77 -4.00 -14.39
N TYR A 212 -4.92 -3.24 -13.69
CA TYR A 212 -3.74 -3.77 -13.01
C TYR A 212 -4.15 -4.67 -11.84
N LEU A 213 -3.57 -5.85 -11.79
CA LEU A 213 -3.81 -6.85 -10.77
C LEU A 213 -2.49 -7.25 -10.12
N LEU A 214 -2.35 -7.01 -8.82
CA LEU A 214 -1.26 -7.56 -8.02
C LEU A 214 -1.61 -9.01 -7.69
N SER A 215 -1.09 -9.92 -8.52
CA SER A 215 -1.48 -11.33 -8.50
C SER A 215 -0.89 -12.08 -7.31
N PHE A 216 -1.66 -13.04 -6.81
CA PHE A 216 -1.22 -14.01 -5.81
C PHE A 216 -1.79 -15.40 -6.16
N SER A 217 -1.15 -16.44 -5.65
CA SER A 217 -1.68 -17.79 -5.64
C SER A 217 -2.47 -18.08 -4.36
N TYR A 218 -3.34 -19.09 -4.36
CA TYR A 218 -4.04 -19.51 -3.13
C TYR A 218 -3.06 -20.01 -2.05
N GLY A 219 -1.85 -20.42 -2.44
CA GLY A 219 -0.78 -20.80 -1.52
C GLY A 219 -0.22 -19.61 -0.73
N ASP A 220 -0.25 -18.40 -1.31
CA ASP A 220 0.26 -17.18 -0.69
C ASP A 220 -0.69 -16.62 0.39
N ILE A 221 -1.98 -17.04 0.35
CA ILE A 221 -2.98 -16.61 1.33
C ILE A 221 -2.70 -17.33 2.66
N SER A 222 -2.57 -16.58 3.74
CA SER A 222 -2.47 -17.10 5.11
C SER A 222 -3.82 -17.14 5.82
N ASP A 223 -4.56 -16.06 5.72
CA ASP A 223 -5.82 -15.84 6.43
C ASP A 223 -6.83 -15.08 5.55
N ILE A 224 -8.12 -15.30 5.79
CA ILE A 224 -9.20 -14.51 5.21
C ILE A 224 -10.13 -14.12 6.36
N PHE A 225 -10.23 -12.82 6.65
CA PHE A 225 -11.03 -12.29 7.74
C PHE A 225 -12.40 -11.87 7.26
N VAL A 226 -13.40 -12.21 8.04
CA VAL A 226 -14.81 -11.80 7.83
C VAL A 226 -15.43 -11.38 9.16
N PRO A 227 -16.43 -10.48 9.16
CA PRO A 227 -17.24 -10.18 10.33
C PRO A 227 -17.94 -11.41 10.86
N GLU A 228 -18.34 -11.35 12.14
CA GLU A 228 -19.15 -12.40 12.80
C GLU A 228 -20.41 -12.74 12.00
N GLY A 229 -20.66 -14.02 11.76
CA GLY A 229 -21.79 -14.55 10.99
C GLY A 229 -21.57 -14.63 9.47
N GLU A 230 -20.46 -14.11 8.92
CA GLU A 230 -20.23 -14.04 7.46
C GLU A 230 -19.42 -15.23 6.89
N VAL A 231 -18.94 -16.14 7.71
CA VAL A 231 -18.15 -17.31 7.26
C VAL A 231 -18.88 -18.11 6.18
N SER A 232 -20.18 -18.36 6.38
CA SER A 232 -21.00 -19.14 5.42
C SER A 232 -21.15 -18.44 4.07
N SER A 233 -21.24 -17.13 4.06
CA SER A 233 -21.31 -16.31 2.83
C SER A 233 -19.99 -16.42 2.04
N LEU A 234 -18.86 -16.30 2.71
CA LEU A 234 -17.57 -16.43 2.07
C LEU A 234 -17.29 -17.86 1.58
N HIS A 235 -17.71 -18.88 2.34
CA HIS A 235 -17.58 -20.27 1.90
C HIS A 235 -18.31 -20.53 0.57
N LYS A 236 -19.49 -19.91 0.34
CA LYS A 236 -20.19 -20.00 -0.95
C LYS A 236 -19.36 -19.38 -2.09
N VAL A 237 -18.77 -18.21 -1.85
CA VAL A 237 -17.85 -17.59 -2.82
C VAL A 237 -16.68 -18.54 -3.15
N ILE A 238 -16.07 -19.15 -2.13
CA ILE A 238 -14.97 -20.11 -2.32
C ILE A 238 -15.44 -21.32 -3.14
N ASP A 239 -16.66 -21.82 -2.92
CA ASP A 239 -17.21 -22.93 -3.70
C ASP A 239 -17.40 -22.62 -5.19
N GLU A 240 -17.62 -21.35 -5.54
CA GLU A 240 -17.81 -20.86 -6.91
C GLU A 240 -16.51 -20.54 -7.64
N LEU A 241 -15.35 -20.52 -6.94
CA LEU A 241 -14.06 -20.24 -7.57
C LEU A 241 -13.72 -21.30 -8.64
N ASP A 242 -13.02 -20.87 -9.69
CA ASP A 242 -12.38 -21.78 -10.65
C ASP A 242 -11.05 -22.31 -10.07
N ALA A 243 -11.18 -23.27 -9.15
CA ALA A 243 -10.08 -23.84 -8.39
C ALA A 243 -10.31 -25.33 -8.11
N THR A 244 -9.25 -26.05 -7.75
CA THR A 244 -9.35 -27.46 -7.39
C THR A 244 -10.16 -27.66 -6.10
N LYS A 245 -10.68 -28.86 -5.87
CA LYS A 245 -11.39 -29.17 -4.63
C LYS A 245 -10.50 -29.03 -3.42
N GLU A 246 -9.24 -29.37 -3.56
CA GLU A 246 -8.18 -29.28 -2.56
C GLU A 246 -7.93 -27.79 -2.20
N ASP A 247 -7.77 -26.92 -3.18
CA ASP A 247 -7.56 -25.49 -2.96
C ASP A 247 -8.77 -24.87 -2.24
N LYS A 248 -9.98 -25.18 -2.67
CA LYS A 248 -11.21 -24.70 -2.03
C LYS A 248 -11.29 -25.14 -0.57
N GLN A 249 -10.94 -26.38 -0.30
CA GLN A 249 -10.94 -26.89 1.07
C GLN A 249 -9.88 -26.19 1.93
N VAL A 250 -8.68 -25.99 1.41
CA VAL A 250 -7.60 -25.26 2.09
C VAL A 250 -8.03 -23.82 2.36
N LEU A 251 -8.57 -23.11 1.37
CA LEU A 251 -9.05 -21.74 1.54
C LEU A 251 -10.09 -21.62 2.64
N LYS A 252 -11.05 -22.55 2.72
CA LYS A 252 -12.07 -22.56 3.78
C LYS A 252 -11.47 -22.70 5.18
N THR A 253 -10.34 -23.42 5.33
CA THR A 253 -9.66 -23.53 6.63
C THR A 253 -8.95 -22.26 7.04
N LYS A 254 -8.70 -21.34 6.11
CA LYS A 254 -8.04 -20.04 6.34
C LYS A 254 -9.04 -18.93 6.71
N VAL A 255 -10.35 -19.19 6.59
CA VAL A 255 -11.39 -18.21 6.95
C VAL A 255 -11.48 -18.09 8.46
N ARG A 256 -11.39 -16.86 8.93
CA ARG A 256 -11.46 -16.52 10.37
C ARG A 256 -12.51 -15.44 10.61
N GLU A 257 -13.31 -15.66 11.59
CA GLU A 257 -14.30 -14.70 12.09
C GLU A 257 -13.66 -13.78 13.13
N ILE A 258 -13.86 -12.48 12.98
CA ILE A 258 -13.26 -11.45 13.85
C ILE A 258 -14.27 -10.38 14.28
#